data_7b5afdf092920dda54277a9182645b46
#
_entry.id   7b5afdf092920dda54277a9182645b46
#
_cell.length_a   1.000
_cell.length_b   1.000
_cell.length_c   1.000
_cell.angle_alpha   90.00
_cell.angle_beta   90.00
_cell.angle_gamma   90.00
#
_symmetry.space_group_name_H-M   'P 1'
#
loop_
_entity.id
_entity.type
_entity.pdbx_description
1 polymer ?
#
loop_
_entity_poly.entity_id
_entity_poly.type
_entity_poly.pdbx_seq_one_letter_code
_entity_poly.pdbx_strand_id
1 'polypeptide(L)'
;MCFRIYGKNLGFDFEDEKQGVFLALKGDRKKAVRITSFIRRTQRTIDAILPQDMEKGVYTVSFVKKNGEGSYPVANTTDEIEVIE
;
A
#
# COMPACT_ATOMS: atom_id res chain seq x y z
N MET A 1 11.22 -7.19 -6.23
CA MET A 1 10.93 -7.36 -4.78
C MET A 1 9.44 -7.24 -4.54
N CYS A 2 8.90 -8.07 -3.68
CA CYS A 2 7.48 -8.04 -3.35
C CYS A 2 7.28 -8.09 -1.83
N PHE A 3 6.09 -7.73 -1.38
CA PHE A 3 5.75 -7.77 0.04
C PHE A 3 4.30 -8.20 0.18
N ARG A 4 3.96 -8.69 1.38
CA ARG A 4 2.63 -9.23 1.66
C ARG A 4 1.97 -8.46 2.79
N ILE A 5 0.69 -8.17 2.61
CA ILE A 5 -0.16 -7.54 3.62
C ILE A 5 -1.23 -8.55 4.02
N TYR A 6 -1.41 -8.73 5.31
CA TYR A 6 -2.47 -9.56 5.89
C TYR A 6 -3.51 -8.68 6.54
N GLY A 7 -4.77 -9.07 6.44
CA GLY A 7 -5.82 -8.34 7.11
C GLY A 7 -7.19 -8.95 6.85
N LYS A 8 -8.22 -8.14 7.08
CA LYS A 8 -9.60 -8.50 6.77
C LYS A 8 -10.19 -7.42 5.87
N ASN A 9 -11.04 -7.84 4.94
CA ASN A 9 -11.73 -6.91 4.03
C ASN A 9 -10.76 -6.04 3.24
N LEU A 10 -9.71 -6.67 2.68
CA LEU A 10 -8.70 -5.96 1.91
C LEU A 10 -9.10 -5.72 0.44
N GLY A 11 -10.32 -6.06 0.06
CA GLY A 11 -10.80 -5.75 -1.27
C GLY A 11 -11.01 -4.26 -1.46
N PHE A 12 -10.52 -3.70 -2.55
CA PHE A 12 -10.68 -2.29 -2.88
C PHE A 12 -10.90 -2.14 -4.38
N ASP A 13 -11.41 -0.98 -4.79
CA ASP A 13 -11.58 -0.68 -6.20
C ASP A 13 -10.25 -0.21 -6.78
N PHE A 14 -9.60 -1.08 -7.54
CA PHE A 14 -8.29 -0.80 -8.12
C PHE A 14 -8.34 0.40 -9.11
N GLU A 15 -9.48 0.62 -9.73
CA GLU A 15 -9.62 1.72 -10.68
C GLU A 15 -9.77 3.09 -10.00
N ASP A 16 -10.06 3.12 -8.71
CA ASP A 16 -10.12 4.35 -7.95
C ASP A 16 -8.72 4.67 -7.39
N GLU A 17 -8.09 5.70 -7.92
CA GLU A 17 -6.73 6.09 -7.53
C GLU A 17 -6.58 6.45 -6.06
N LYS A 18 -7.68 6.73 -5.38
CA LYS A 18 -7.67 7.07 -3.95
C LYS A 18 -7.65 5.86 -3.04
N GLN A 19 -7.90 4.68 -3.59
CA GLN A 19 -7.91 3.44 -2.84
C GLN A 19 -6.69 2.59 -3.16
N GLY A 20 -6.29 1.78 -2.21
CA GLY A 20 -5.25 0.78 -2.43
C GLY A 20 -4.16 0.81 -1.40
N VAL A 21 -3.00 0.33 -1.81
CA VAL A 21 -1.81 0.21 -0.98
C VAL A 21 -0.87 1.35 -1.33
N PHE A 22 -0.43 2.06 -0.31
CA PHE A 22 0.48 3.20 -0.46
C PHE A 22 1.72 3.00 0.38
N LEU A 23 2.87 3.35 -0.20
CA LEU A 23 4.13 3.37 0.52
C LEU A 23 4.59 4.81 0.63
N ALA A 24 4.89 5.25 1.85
CA ALA A 24 5.39 6.58 2.10
C ALA A 24 6.78 6.48 2.71
N LEU A 25 7.71 7.26 2.19
CA LEU A 25 9.05 7.33 2.74
C LEU A 25 8.98 7.83 4.19
N LYS A 26 9.62 7.11 5.10
CA LYS A 26 9.60 7.46 6.50
C LYS A 26 10.20 8.86 6.70
N GLY A 27 9.41 9.74 7.31
CA GLY A 27 9.79 11.12 7.50
C GLY A 27 9.35 12.06 6.40
N ASP A 28 8.81 11.56 5.29
CA ASP A 28 8.32 12.38 4.20
C ASP A 28 7.04 11.79 3.60
N ARG A 29 5.90 12.15 4.18
CA ARG A 29 4.60 11.64 3.75
C ARG A 29 4.13 12.22 2.42
N LYS A 30 4.79 13.25 1.92
CA LYS A 30 4.43 13.86 0.64
C LYS A 30 4.85 13.01 -0.55
N LYS A 31 5.76 12.08 -0.33
CA LYS A 31 6.25 11.19 -1.38
C LYS A 31 5.62 9.81 -1.29
N ALA A 32 4.30 9.75 -1.14
CA ALA A 32 3.60 8.49 -1.12
C ALA A 32 3.52 7.90 -2.53
N VAL A 33 3.76 6.61 -2.64
CA VAL A 33 3.71 5.88 -3.89
C VAL A 33 2.56 4.89 -3.82
N ARG A 34 1.65 4.96 -4.79
CA ARG A 34 0.57 3.97 -4.90
C ARG A 34 1.09 2.74 -5.63
N ILE A 35 0.87 1.59 -5.04
CA ILE A 35 1.27 0.33 -5.65
C ILE A 35 0.26 -0.02 -6.75
N THR A 36 0.76 -0.34 -7.93
CA THR A 36 -0.08 -0.66 -9.08
C THR A 36 0.12 -2.08 -9.62
N SER A 37 1.12 -2.80 -9.12
CA SER A 37 1.40 -4.17 -9.57
C SER A 37 1.24 -5.13 -8.41
N PHE A 38 0.49 -6.20 -8.64
CA PHE A 38 0.18 -7.18 -7.61
C PHE A 38 0.32 -8.59 -8.16
N ILE A 39 0.79 -9.51 -7.31
CA ILE A 39 0.77 -10.94 -7.60
C ILE A 39 -0.57 -11.52 -7.18
N ARG A 40 -1.11 -11.05 -6.06
CA ARG A 40 -2.37 -11.56 -5.52
C ARG A 40 -3.11 -10.44 -4.79
N ARG A 41 -4.41 -10.36 -5.01
CA ARG A 41 -5.31 -9.48 -4.27
C ARG A 41 -6.51 -10.28 -3.83
N THR A 42 -6.58 -10.56 -2.54
CA THR A 42 -7.74 -11.23 -1.93
C THR A 42 -8.25 -10.38 -0.78
N GLN A 43 -9.37 -10.81 -0.18
CA GLN A 43 -9.93 -10.09 0.95
C GLN A 43 -9.05 -10.17 2.21
N ARG A 44 -8.12 -11.11 2.27
CA ARG A 44 -7.29 -11.34 3.45
C ARG A 44 -5.81 -11.19 3.21
N THR A 45 -5.39 -11.21 1.96
CA THR A 45 -3.97 -11.17 1.62
C THR A 45 -3.76 -10.39 0.35
N ILE A 46 -2.80 -9.47 0.40
CA ILE A 46 -2.37 -8.74 -0.78
C ILE A 46 -0.86 -8.97 -0.93
N ASP A 47 -0.46 -9.53 -2.06
CA ASP A 47 0.95 -9.67 -2.44
C ASP A 47 1.23 -8.60 -3.48
N ALA A 48 2.03 -7.63 -3.12
CA ALA A 48 2.31 -6.46 -3.93
C ALA A 48 3.74 -6.49 -4.45
N ILE A 49 3.95 -5.88 -5.61
CA ILE A 49 5.25 -5.77 -6.24
C ILE A 49 5.75 -4.33 -6.08
N LEU A 50 6.96 -4.18 -5.56
CA LEU A 50 7.58 -2.86 -5.42
C LEU A 50 7.98 -2.31 -6.78
N PRO A 51 7.72 -1.03 -7.05
CA PRO A 51 8.24 -0.38 -8.26
C PRO A 51 9.76 -0.46 -8.30
N GLN A 52 10.32 -0.57 -9.50
CA GLN A 52 11.76 -0.72 -9.68
C GLN A 52 12.55 0.55 -9.44
N ASP A 53 11.92 1.69 -9.56
CA ASP A 53 12.56 3.00 -9.49
C ASP A 53 12.39 3.71 -8.15
N MET A 54 12.07 2.97 -7.10
CA MET A 54 11.93 3.55 -5.76
C MET A 54 13.28 3.94 -5.18
N GLU A 55 13.31 5.10 -4.54
CA GLU A 55 14.49 5.54 -3.81
C GLU A 55 14.79 4.60 -2.65
N LYS A 56 16.06 4.48 -2.30
CA LYS A 56 16.47 3.73 -1.11
C LYS A 56 15.91 4.40 0.14
N GLY A 57 15.52 3.61 1.10
CA GLY A 57 15.04 4.11 2.37
C GLY A 57 14.04 3.18 3.02
N VAL A 58 13.49 3.62 4.13
CA VAL A 58 12.48 2.90 4.88
C VAL A 58 11.11 3.50 4.57
N TYR A 59 10.18 2.65 4.18
CA TYR A 59 8.84 3.07 3.82
C TYR A 59 7.82 2.50 4.79
N THR A 60 6.81 3.30 5.09
CA THR A 60 5.66 2.85 5.86
C THR A 60 4.54 2.43 4.91
N VAL A 61 3.77 1.44 5.30
CA VAL A 61 2.70 0.87 4.48
C VAL A 61 1.36 1.38 4.99
N SER A 62 0.53 1.88 4.07
CA SER A 62 -0.83 2.31 4.37
C SER A 62 -1.80 1.63 3.42
N PHE A 63 -3.01 1.34 3.91
CA PHE A 63 -4.08 0.79 3.11
C PHE A 63 -5.28 1.73 3.17
N VAL A 64 -5.79 2.13 2.02
CA VAL A 64 -6.94 3.04 1.92
C VAL A 64 -8.05 2.34 1.17
N LYS A 65 -9.24 2.36 1.76
CA LYS A 65 -10.42 1.76 1.15
C LYS A 65 -11.61 2.68 1.38
N LYS A 66 -12.38 2.94 0.33
CA LYS A 66 -13.59 3.73 0.45
C LYS A 66 -14.63 2.99 1.28
N ASN A 67 -15.20 3.64 2.29
CA ASN A 67 -16.26 3.05 3.10
C ASN A 67 -17.63 3.32 2.48
N GLY A 68 -18.69 2.77 3.11
CA GLY A 68 -20.04 2.93 2.63
C GLY A 68 -20.58 4.36 2.65
N GLU A 69 -19.92 5.26 3.36
CA GLU A 69 -20.30 6.67 3.46
C GLU A 69 -19.55 7.56 2.47
N GLY A 70 -18.68 6.98 1.65
CA GLY A 70 -17.92 7.72 0.68
C GLY A 70 -16.62 8.32 1.21
N SER A 71 -16.26 8.00 2.44
CA SER A 71 -15.00 8.44 3.04
C SER A 71 -13.87 7.46 2.72
N TYR A 72 -12.64 7.92 2.87
CA TYR A 72 -11.45 7.13 2.58
C TYR A 72 -10.61 6.97 3.85
N PRO A 73 -11.03 6.11 4.79
CA PRO A 73 -10.23 5.88 5.98
C PRO A 73 -8.90 5.23 5.63
N VAL A 74 -7.86 5.69 6.31
CA VAL A 74 -6.50 5.19 6.10
C VAL A 74 -6.15 4.25 7.25
N ALA A 75 -5.81 3.02 6.91
CA ALA A 75 -5.30 2.06 7.88
C ALA A 75 -3.78 2.05 7.78
N ASN A 76 -3.11 2.60 8.77
CA ASN A 76 -1.66 2.56 8.84
C ASN A 76 -1.23 1.26 9.48
N THR A 77 -0.28 0.58 8.86
CA THR A 77 0.28 -0.64 9.44
C THR A 77 1.52 -0.27 10.24
N THR A 78 1.94 -1.19 11.11
CA THR A 78 3.21 -1.05 11.81
C THR A 78 4.38 -1.57 10.99
N ASP A 79 4.09 -2.13 9.83
CA ASP A 79 5.11 -2.72 8.98
C ASP A 79 5.90 -1.65 8.26
N GLU A 80 7.19 -1.87 8.18
CA GLU A 80 8.09 -1.02 7.43
C GLU A 80 8.78 -1.86 6.36
N ILE A 81 9.01 -1.24 5.22
CA ILE A 81 9.71 -1.89 4.11
C ILE A 81 10.97 -1.09 3.84
N GLU A 82 12.11 -1.76 3.89
CA GLU A 82 13.37 -1.14 3.57
C GLU A 82 13.75 -1.44 2.13
N VAL A 83 13.93 -0.38 1.35
CA VAL A 83 14.40 -0.51 -0.03
C VAL A 83 15.91 -0.32 -0.02
N ILE A 84 16.60 -1.40 -0.28
CA ILE A 84 18.05 -1.41 -0.43
C ILE A 84 18.35 -1.88 -1.84
N GLU A 85 19.39 -1.43 -2.37
CA GLU A 85 19.73 -1.82 -3.71
C GLU A 85 20.67 -2.98 -3.80
#